data_65d6f89d541c6d324c25c17d5673a5c1
#
_entry.id   65d6f89d541c6d324c25c17d5673a5c1
#
_cell.length_a   1.000
_cell.length_b   1.000
_cell.length_c   1.000
_cell.angle_alpha   90.00
_cell.angle_beta   90.00
_cell.angle_gamma   90.00
#
_symmetry.space_group_name_H-M   'P 1'
#
loop_
_entity.id
_entity.type
_entity.pdbx_description
1 polymer ?
#
loop_
_entity_poly.entity_id
_entity_poly.type
_entity_poly.pdbx_seq_one_letter_code
_entity_poly.pdbx_strand_id
1 'polypeptide(L)'
;MIADKDRMELDRLLDELTDFARTNDQERCFPKKGWTRESTRNFFHFHLNQRTLIICRNKGEIVGFVTWWRWKKKEIPDLGDDQIFQNPPKHHADGDLLYISDVVTTAPNAMKAMCRELVNRNKDYANVEIWGTRQDKRTGEAKRVRYSRRLLDFIGD
;
A
#
# COMPACT_ATOMS: atom_id res chain seq x y z
N MET A 1 -19.23 -2.52 -19.17
CA MET A 1 -20.02 -1.58 -18.34
C MET A 1 -20.26 -2.20 -16.97
N ILE A 2 -19.95 -1.47 -15.92
CA ILE A 2 -20.17 -1.96 -14.55
C ILE A 2 -21.64 -1.78 -14.20
N ALA A 3 -22.30 -2.82 -13.67
CA ALA A 3 -23.68 -2.73 -13.24
C ALA A 3 -23.84 -1.72 -12.07
N ASP A 4 -25.00 -1.09 -11.95
CA ASP A 4 -25.24 -0.08 -10.90
C ASP A 4 -24.99 -0.64 -9.49
N LYS A 5 -25.35 -1.90 -9.25
CA LYS A 5 -25.09 -2.57 -7.98
C LYS A 5 -23.58 -2.63 -7.68
N ASP A 6 -22.76 -2.95 -8.69
CA ASP A 6 -21.30 -3.04 -8.54
C ASP A 6 -20.68 -1.67 -8.29
N ARG A 7 -21.22 -0.62 -8.90
CA ARG A 7 -20.79 0.76 -8.62
C ARG A 7 -21.09 1.15 -7.18
N MET A 8 -22.25 0.81 -6.68
CA MET A 8 -22.63 1.11 -5.30
C MET A 8 -21.72 0.37 -4.31
N GLU A 9 -21.41 -0.88 -4.59
CA GLU A 9 -20.47 -1.66 -3.77
C GLU A 9 -19.07 -1.08 -3.80
N LEU A 10 -18.60 -0.66 -4.97
CA LEU A 10 -17.28 -0.02 -5.12
C LEU A 10 -17.22 1.30 -4.35
N ASP A 11 -18.23 2.15 -4.52
CA ASP A 11 -18.29 3.43 -3.80
C ASP A 11 -18.29 3.22 -2.29
N ARG A 12 -19.04 2.25 -1.80
CA ARG A 12 -19.08 1.93 -0.39
C ARG A 12 -17.72 1.45 0.12
N LEU A 13 -17.05 0.59 -0.65
CA LEU A 13 -15.73 0.09 -0.31
C LEU A 13 -14.70 1.23 -0.26
N LEU A 14 -14.71 2.11 -1.25
CA LEU A 14 -13.79 3.25 -1.30
C LEU A 14 -14.01 4.20 -0.13
N ASP A 15 -15.26 4.45 0.24
CA ASP A 15 -15.59 5.27 1.39
C ASP A 15 -15.13 4.63 2.71
N GLU A 16 -15.34 3.33 2.85
CA GLU A 16 -14.92 2.58 4.04
C GLU A 16 -13.39 2.58 4.18
N LEU A 17 -12.66 2.34 3.10
CA LEU A 17 -11.20 2.39 3.08
C LEU A 17 -10.68 3.78 3.41
N THR A 18 -11.30 4.80 2.83
CA THR A 18 -10.92 6.20 3.05
C THR A 18 -11.09 6.58 4.51
N ASP A 19 -12.22 6.22 5.10
CA ASP A 19 -12.47 6.49 6.51
C ASP A 19 -11.50 5.74 7.41
N PHE A 20 -11.22 4.48 7.10
CA PHE A 20 -10.26 3.67 7.85
C PHE A 20 -8.87 4.28 7.82
N ALA A 21 -8.38 4.65 6.64
CA ALA A 21 -7.04 5.22 6.48
C ALA A 21 -6.90 6.55 7.21
N ARG A 22 -7.89 7.43 7.06
CA ARG A 22 -7.84 8.76 7.66
C ARG A 22 -7.97 8.71 9.19
N THR A 23 -8.62 7.69 9.72
CA THR A 23 -8.76 7.51 11.16
C THR A 23 -7.53 6.87 11.80
N ASN A 24 -6.88 5.93 11.11
CA ASN A 24 -5.87 5.06 11.72
C ASN A 24 -4.44 5.34 11.29
N ASP A 25 -4.22 6.09 10.21
CA ASP A 25 -2.87 6.43 9.76
C ASP A 25 -2.43 7.77 10.35
N GLN A 26 -2.09 7.75 11.63
CA GLN A 26 -1.70 8.96 12.36
C GLN A 26 -0.28 9.44 12.03
N GLU A 27 0.55 8.58 11.45
CA GLU A 27 1.96 8.86 11.25
C GLU A 27 2.31 9.16 9.79
N ARG A 28 1.34 9.04 8.88
CA ARG A 28 1.60 9.09 7.45
C ARG A 28 0.84 10.18 6.71
N CYS A 29 0.82 10.04 5.40
CA CYS A 29 0.42 11.08 4.46
C CYS A 29 -1.06 11.44 4.49
N PHE A 30 -1.92 10.51 4.88
CA PHE A 30 -3.35 10.69 4.64
C PHE A 30 -3.94 11.85 5.44
N PRO A 31 -3.79 11.94 6.78
CA PRO A 31 -4.22 13.14 7.50
C PRO A 31 -3.15 14.23 7.60
N LYS A 32 -1.84 13.91 7.56
CA LYS A 32 -0.79 14.87 7.93
C LYS A 32 -0.20 15.70 6.79
N LYS A 33 -0.31 15.27 5.54
CA LYS A 33 0.29 15.96 4.39
C LYS A 33 -0.72 16.73 3.55
N GLY A 34 -1.83 17.13 4.15
CA GLY A 34 -2.83 17.92 3.45
C GLY A 34 -3.63 17.16 2.40
N TRP A 35 -3.59 15.84 2.45
CA TRP A 35 -4.43 15.03 1.58
C TRP A 35 -5.89 15.21 1.96
N THR A 36 -6.70 15.55 0.96
CA THR A 36 -8.14 15.64 1.14
C THR A 36 -8.76 14.24 1.16
N ARG A 37 -10.01 14.15 1.60
CA ARG A 37 -10.77 12.91 1.50
C ARG A 37 -10.82 12.42 0.05
N GLU A 38 -11.01 13.32 -0.90
CA GLU A 38 -11.05 13.00 -2.32
C GLU A 38 -9.72 12.42 -2.80
N SER A 39 -8.59 13.02 -2.42
CA SER A 39 -7.26 12.52 -2.78
C SER A 39 -7.02 11.12 -2.24
N THR A 40 -7.41 10.86 -1.01
CA THR A 40 -7.28 9.54 -0.38
C THR A 40 -8.14 8.51 -1.11
N ARG A 41 -9.37 8.87 -1.43
CA ARG A 41 -10.29 8.00 -2.16
C ARG A 41 -9.75 7.66 -3.55
N ASN A 42 -9.22 8.64 -4.25
CA ASN A 42 -8.60 8.44 -5.57
C ASN A 42 -7.38 7.54 -5.51
N PHE A 43 -6.58 7.65 -4.48
CA PHE A 43 -5.44 6.76 -4.23
C PHE A 43 -5.89 5.30 -4.12
N PHE A 44 -6.92 5.00 -3.34
CA PHE A 44 -7.43 3.65 -3.21
C PHE A 44 -8.06 3.15 -4.51
N HIS A 45 -8.79 4.00 -5.20
CA HIS A 45 -9.38 3.65 -6.49
C HIS A 45 -8.31 3.24 -7.51
N PHE A 46 -7.22 3.99 -7.57
CA PHE A 46 -6.09 3.71 -8.43
C PHE A 46 -5.47 2.33 -8.12
N HIS A 47 -5.20 2.05 -6.83
CA HIS A 47 -4.61 0.77 -6.44
C HIS A 47 -5.57 -0.41 -6.65
N LEU A 48 -6.86 -0.20 -6.46
CA LEU A 48 -7.85 -1.23 -6.79
C LEU A 48 -7.83 -1.57 -8.27
N ASN A 49 -7.78 -0.57 -9.13
CA ASN A 49 -7.73 -0.78 -10.58
C ASN A 49 -6.44 -1.49 -11.01
N GLN A 50 -5.33 -1.23 -10.37
CA GLN A 50 -4.06 -1.90 -10.65
C GLN A 50 -3.92 -3.26 -9.98
N ARG A 51 -4.86 -3.63 -9.10
CA ARG A 51 -4.79 -4.85 -8.29
C ARG A 51 -3.56 -4.87 -7.38
N THR A 52 -3.18 -3.72 -6.87
CA THR A 52 -2.05 -3.53 -5.95
C THR A 52 -2.51 -3.09 -4.57
N LEU A 53 -3.65 -3.59 -4.15
CA LEU A 53 -4.25 -3.34 -2.84
C LEU A 53 -4.73 -4.66 -2.24
N ILE A 54 -4.36 -4.89 -0.99
CA ILE A 54 -4.92 -5.98 -0.17
C ILE A 54 -5.64 -5.36 1.01
N ILE A 55 -6.84 -5.84 1.28
CA ILE A 55 -7.67 -5.41 2.41
C ILE A 55 -7.83 -6.60 3.35
N CYS A 56 -7.56 -6.37 4.63
CA CYS A 56 -7.78 -7.38 5.66
C CYS A 56 -9.02 -7.01 6.46
N ARG A 57 -9.94 -7.97 6.60
CA ARG A 57 -11.18 -7.81 7.38
C ARG A 57 -11.19 -8.76 8.55
N ASN A 58 -11.80 -8.33 9.64
CA ASN A 58 -12.11 -9.16 10.78
C ASN A 58 -13.58 -8.90 11.17
N LYS A 59 -14.40 -9.95 11.18
CA LYS A 59 -15.83 -9.84 11.47
C LYS A 59 -16.53 -8.79 10.61
N GLY A 60 -16.18 -8.73 9.34
CA GLY A 60 -16.76 -7.80 8.36
C GLY A 60 -16.18 -6.40 8.36
N GLU A 61 -15.36 -6.04 9.33
CA GLU A 61 -14.76 -4.70 9.41
C GLU A 61 -13.33 -4.70 8.90
N ILE A 62 -12.91 -3.60 8.26
CA ILE A 62 -11.54 -3.43 7.82
C ILE A 62 -10.63 -3.26 9.03
N VAL A 63 -9.59 -4.08 9.11
CA VAL A 63 -8.57 -4.00 10.15
C VAL A 63 -7.18 -3.76 9.58
N GLY A 64 -7.05 -3.67 8.28
CA GLY A 64 -5.76 -3.35 7.66
C GLY A 64 -5.85 -3.29 6.15
N PHE A 65 -4.87 -2.62 5.57
CA PHE A 65 -4.64 -2.64 4.13
C PHE A 65 -3.15 -2.50 3.85
N VAL A 66 -2.74 -2.93 2.66
CA VAL A 66 -1.41 -2.70 2.12
C VAL A 66 -1.53 -2.38 0.64
N THR A 67 -0.75 -1.38 0.20
CA THR A 67 -0.61 -1.01 -1.21
C THR A 67 0.84 -1.14 -1.61
N TRP A 68 1.09 -1.49 -2.88
CA TRP A 68 2.44 -1.66 -3.36
C TRP A 68 2.55 -1.31 -4.84
N TRP A 69 3.82 -1.25 -5.28
CA TRP A 69 4.18 -1.04 -6.68
C TRP A 69 5.23 -2.06 -7.09
N ARG A 70 5.23 -2.39 -8.36
CA ARG A 70 6.35 -3.09 -9.00
C ARG A 70 7.09 -2.06 -9.85
N TRP A 71 8.30 -1.72 -9.43
CA TRP A 71 9.09 -0.69 -10.09
C TRP A 71 10.40 -1.26 -10.60
N LYS A 72 10.95 -0.63 -11.66
CA LYS A 72 12.30 -0.87 -12.09
C LYS A 72 13.23 0.03 -11.28
N LYS A 73 14.22 -0.57 -10.64
CA LYS A 73 15.15 0.13 -9.74
C LYS A 73 15.81 1.33 -10.42
N LYS A 74 16.19 1.18 -11.69
CA LYS A 74 16.81 2.23 -12.49
C LYS A 74 15.91 3.45 -12.75
N GLU A 75 14.61 3.29 -12.63
CA GLU A 75 13.63 4.35 -12.87
C GLU A 75 13.22 5.08 -11.59
N ILE A 76 13.63 4.57 -10.43
CA ILE A 76 13.34 5.23 -9.17
C ILE A 76 14.32 6.40 -9.03
N PRO A 77 13.83 7.64 -9.08
CA PRO A 77 14.70 8.79 -8.91
C PRO A 77 15.22 8.85 -7.48
N ASP A 78 16.37 9.46 -7.30
CA ASP A 78 16.93 9.74 -5.98
C ASP A 78 16.20 10.93 -5.35
N LEU A 79 14.88 10.79 -5.25
CA LEU A 79 13.98 11.81 -4.73
C LEU A 79 13.56 11.44 -3.31
N GLY A 80 13.26 12.47 -2.52
CA GLY A 80 12.61 12.26 -1.24
C GLY A 80 11.25 11.59 -1.41
N ASP A 81 10.79 10.91 -0.37
CA ASP A 81 9.54 10.11 -0.45
C ASP A 81 8.32 10.93 -0.85
N ASP A 82 8.27 12.21 -0.48
CA ASP A 82 7.18 13.10 -0.86
C ASP A 82 7.08 13.27 -2.37
N GLN A 83 8.22 13.29 -3.06
CA GLN A 83 8.23 13.44 -4.51
C GLN A 83 7.80 12.14 -5.21
N ILE A 84 8.04 10.99 -4.61
CA ILE A 84 7.55 9.72 -5.14
C ILE A 84 6.03 9.68 -5.10
N PHE A 85 5.41 10.18 -4.04
CA PHE A 85 3.95 10.24 -3.94
C PHE A 85 3.33 11.19 -4.98
N GLN A 86 4.00 12.29 -5.29
CA GLN A 86 3.52 13.24 -6.28
C GLN A 86 3.72 12.76 -7.72
N ASN A 87 4.83 12.08 -7.97
CA ASN A 87 5.21 11.60 -9.30
C ASN A 87 5.72 10.17 -9.21
N PRO A 88 4.85 9.19 -8.95
CA PRO A 88 5.29 7.81 -8.79
C PRO A 88 5.85 7.26 -10.11
N PRO A 89 6.90 6.44 -10.05
CA PRO A 89 7.36 5.71 -11.22
C PRO A 89 6.26 4.83 -11.79
N LYS A 90 6.33 4.54 -13.09
CA LYS A 90 5.36 3.68 -13.74
C LYS A 90 5.41 2.27 -13.16
N HIS A 91 4.24 1.70 -12.91
CA HIS A 91 4.14 0.31 -12.50
C HIS A 91 4.55 -0.62 -13.66
N HIS A 92 5.42 -1.57 -13.38
CA HIS A 92 5.89 -2.55 -14.36
C HIS A 92 5.55 -3.97 -13.90
N ALA A 93 4.95 -4.76 -14.79
CA ALA A 93 4.67 -6.16 -14.50
C ALA A 93 5.95 -6.98 -14.28
N ASP A 94 7.06 -6.55 -14.90
CA ASP A 94 8.37 -7.19 -14.82
C ASP A 94 9.37 -6.37 -13.99
N GLY A 95 8.90 -5.47 -13.15
CA GLY A 95 9.76 -4.66 -12.30
C GLY A 95 10.67 -5.51 -11.41
N ASP A 96 11.87 -5.00 -11.12
CA ASP A 96 12.89 -5.74 -10.37
C ASP A 96 12.84 -5.49 -8.86
N LEU A 97 11.87 -4.69 -8.39
CA LEU A 97 11.63 -4.53 -6.96
C LEU A 97 10.14 -4.37 -6.65
N LEU A 98 9.78 -4.71 -5.42
CA LEU A 98 8.47 -4.47 -4.87
C LEU A 98 8.56 -3.31 -3.89
N TYR A 99 7.82 -2.24 -4.16
CA TYR A 99 7.80 -1.07 -3.28
C TYR A 99 6.49 -1.02 -2.50
N ILE A 100 6.57 -1.15 -1.19
CA ILE A 100 5.40 -1.04 -0.33
C ILE A 100 5.13 0.45 -0.09
N SER A 101 4.03 0.92 -0.65
CA SER A 101 3.63 2.32 -0.57
C SER A 101 3.09 2.65 0.81
N ASP A 102 2.08 1.92 1.23
CA ASP A 102 1.43 2.15 2.53
C ASP A 102 0.97 0.84 3.14
N VAL A 103 1.06 0.78 4.46
CA VAL A 103 0.51 -0.32 5.24
C VAL A 103 -0.04 0.24 6.54
N VAL A 104 -1.29 -0.09 6.84
CA VAL A 104 -1.95 0.30 8.08
C VAL A 104 -2.65 -0.93 8.65
N THR A 105 -2.45 -1.21 9.93
CA THR A 105 -3.11 -2.31 10.62
C THR A 105 -3.59 -1.85 11.99
N THR A 106 -4.73 -2.36 12.42
CA THR A 106 -5.28 -2.15 13.76
C THR A 106 -5.40 -3.44 14.57
N ALA A 107 -5.08 -4.59 13.95
CA ALA A 107 -5.15 -5.89 14.60
C ALA A 107 -3.80 -6.61 14.50
N PRO A 108 -3.35 -7.30 15.58
CA PRO A 108 -2.01 -7.91 15.62
C PRO A 108 -1.75 -8.94 14.52
N ASN A 109 -2.76 -9.68 14.10
CA ASN A 109 -2.60 -10.75 13.11
C ASN A 109 -2.83 -10.29 11.68
N ALA A 110 -3.27 -9.05 11.47
CA ALA A 110 -3.58 -8.54 10.14
C ALA A 110 -2.33 -8.43 9.28
N MET A 111 -1.21 -8.01 9.85
CA MET A 111 0.05 -7.88 9.10
C MET A 111 0.48 -9.22 8.51
N LYS A 112 0.43 -10.29 9.31
CA LYS A 112 0.83 -11.62 8.86
C LYS A 112 -0.08 -12.12 7.72
N ALA A 113 -1.39 -11.92 7.87
CA ALA A 113 -2.36 -12.30 6.84
C ALA A 113 -2.13 -11.53 5.55
N MET A 114 -1.88 -10.22 5.64
CA MET A 114 -1.61 -9.38 4.47
C MET A 114 -0.29 -9.76 3.78
N CYS A 115 0.74 -10.08 4.54
CA CYS A 115 2.02 -10.54 3.98
C CYS A 115 1.86 -11.84 3.21
N ARG A 116 1.09 -12.78 3.72
CA ARG A 116 0.80 -14.04 3.03
C ARG A 116 0.09 -13.79 1.70
N GLU A 117 -0.91 -12.93 1.70
CA GLU A 117 -1.65 -12.60 0.50
C GLU A 117 -0.78 -11.84 -0.50
N LEU A 118 0.08 -10.95 -0.01
CA LEU A 118 1.04 -10.22 -0.85
C LEU A 118 1.98 -11.19 -1.58
N VAL A 119 2.50 -12.17 -0.87
CA VAL A 119 3.34 -13.23 -1.45
C VAL A 119 2.55 -14.03 -2.47
N ASN A 120 1.32 -14.40 -2.14
CA ASN A 120 0.45 -15.17 -3.02
C ASN A 120 0.22 -14.48 -4.36
N ARG A 121 -0.02 -13.17 -4.31
CA ARG A 121 -0.24 -12.37 -5.53
C ARG A 121 1.02 -12.10 -6.31
N ASN A 122 2.19 -12.26 -5.69
CA ASN A 122 3.48 -11.96 -6.28
C ASN A 122 4.42 -13.16 -6.25
N LYS A 123 3.91 -14.37 -6.54
CA LYS A 123 4.69 -15.61 -6.47
C LYS A 123 5.92 -15.60 -7.37
N ASP A 124 5.81 -15.02 -8.54
CA ASP A 124 6.91 -14.82 -9.48
C ASP A 124 7.93 -13.79 -8.99
N TYR A 125 7.59 -13.07 -7.93
CA TYR A 125 8.39 -12.00 -7.32
C TYR A 125 9.00 -12.37 -5.98
N ALA A 126 8.98 -13.66 -5.62
CA ALA A 126 9.39 -14.11 -4.28
C ALA A 126 10.82 -13.72 -3.90
N ASN A 127 11.70 -13.55 -4.88
CA ASN A 127 13.12 -13.26 -4.67
C ASN A 127 13.49 -11.79 -4.91
N VAL A 128 12.54 -10.92 -5.23
CA VAL A 128 12.85 -9.52 -5.48
C VAL A 128 13.10 -8.77 -4.18
N GLU A 129 13.84 -7.68 -4.29
CA GLU A 129 14.05 -6.77 -3.17
C GLU A 129 12.72 -6.10 -2.79
N ILE A 130 12.51 -5.95 -1.48
CA ILE A 130 11.37 -5.23 -0.95
C ILE A 130 11.86 -3.90 -0.41
N TRP A 131 11.26 -2.84 -0.90
CA TRP A 131 11.52 -1.48 -0.47
C TRP A 131 10.26 -0.87 0.12
N GLY A 132 10.41 0.15 0.93
CA GLY A 132 9.29 0.91 1.47
C GLY A 132 9.74 2.23 2.03
N THR A 133 8.78 2.99 2.53
CA THR A 133 9.02 4.26 3.20
C THR A 133 8.88 4.06 4.70
N ARG A 134 9.85 4.55 5.45
CA ARG A 134 9.81 4.57 6.90
C ARG A 134 9.90 5.99 7.41
N GLN A 135 8.97 6.37 8.25
CA GLN A 135 8.97 7.69 8.85
C GLN A 135 9.67 7.66 10.22
N ASP A 136 10.61 8.59 10.41
CA ASP A 136 11.24 8.78 11.72
C ASP A 136 10.24 9.50 12.62
N LYS A 137 9.89 8.87 13.74
CA LYS A 137 8.91 9.43 14.69
C LYS A 137 9.40 10.70 15.39
N ARG A 138 10.72 10.89 15.50
CA ARG A 138 11.28 12.08 16.16
C ARG A 138 11.31 13.28 15.24
N THR A 139 11.73 13.10 14.00
CA THR A 139 11.97 14.20 13.06
C THR A 139 10.82 14.38 12.06
N GLY A 140 9.98 13.38 11.91
CA GLY A 140 8.94 13.38 10.88
C GLY A 140 9.47 13.14 9.47
N GLU A 141 10.78 12.94 9.32
CA GLU A 141 11.37 12.67 8.00
C GLU A 141 11.02 11.27 7.51
N ALA A 142 10.61 11.20 6.26
CA ALA A 142 10.36 9.94 5.59
C ALA A 142 11.62 9.52 4.82
N LYS A 143 12.00 8.25 4.93
CA LYS A 143 13.15 7.67 4.22
C LYS A 143 12.75 6.42 3.48
N ARG A 144 13.32 6.23 2.29
CA ARG A 144 13.23 4.95 1.62
C ARG A 144 14.15 3.96 2.31
N VAL A 145 13.64 2.77 2.57
CA VAL A 145 14.40 1.70 3.19
C VAL A 145 14.25 0.43 2.37
N ARG A 146 15.36 -0.31 2.26
CA ARG A 146 15.32 -1.66 1.73
C ARG A 146 15.15 -2.60 2.91
N TYR A 147 14.12 -3.44 2.87
CA TYR A 147 13.94 -4.45 3.90
C TYR A 147 14.96 -5.56 3.72
N SER A 148 15.55 -6.03 4.82
CA SER A 148 16.53 -7.11 4.79
C SER A 148 15.94 -8.46 4.40
N ARG A 149 14.61 -8.61 4.48
CA ARG A 149 13.90 -9.82 4.13
C ARG A 149 13.35 -9.74 2.72
N ARG A 150 13.39 -10.87 2.01
CA ARG A 150 12.69 -11.05 0.76
C ARG A 150 11.23 -11.38 1.05
N LEU A 151 10.38 -11.22 0.03
CA LEU A 151 8.96 -11.50 0.18
C LEU A 151 8.70 -12.92 0.69
N LEU A 152 9.47 -13.87 0.22
CA LEU A 152 9.35 -15.29 0.60
C LEU A 152 9.56 -15.51 2.10
N ASP A 153 10.39 -14.70 2.74
CA ASP A 153 10.75 -14.87 4.15
C ASP A 153 9.57 -14.55 5.10
N PHE A 154 8.56 -13.85 4.61
CA PHE A 154 7.35 -13.57 5.39
C PHE A 154 6.38 -14.75 5.48
N ILE A 155 6.61 -15.82 4.72
CA ILE A 155 5.74 -17.01 4.73
C ILE A 155 6.14 -18.01 5.81
N GLY A 156 7.39 -18.01 6.23
CA GLY A 156 7.99 -19.09 7.01
C GLY A 156 7.58 -19.17 8.48
N ASP A 157 6.80 -18.24 8.96
CA ASP A 157 6.45 -18.21 10.38
C ASP A 157 4.97 -18.55 10.60
#